data_500f7c4ddb35b682fdbd056ff82ccc10
#
_entry.id   500f7c4ddb35b682fdbd056ff82ccc10
#
_cell.length_a   1.000
_cell.length_b   1.000
_cell.length_c   1.000
_cell.angle_alpha   90.00
_cell.angle_beta   90.00
_cell.angle_gamma   90.00
#
_symmetry.space_group_name_H-M   'P 1'
#
loop_
_entity.id
_entity.type
_entity.pdbx_description
1 polymer ?
#
loop_
_entity_poly.entity_id
_entity_poly.type
_entity_poly.pdbx_seq_one_letter_code
_entity_poly.pdbx_strand_id
1 'polypeptide(L)'
;KNTVDMMPNFDETLTEPTVLPAKLPNLLLNGSQGIAVGMATNIPPHNLGELCDGITYYVDHRDCSVDDLMQFVKGPDFPTGAMICGMNGIRAMYKLGRGQICVRGRAEIEEWKGDRQRIVITEIPYMVNKTEMIKHMADLVKEKVIEGIADIRDESAEDIRIVVELKRDAVGQIVLNKLYRHTELQTTFGANMLAIDQGRPRIMN
;
A
#
# COMPACT_ATOMS: atom_id res chain seq x y z
N LYS A 1 -8.13 -25.38 21.40
CA LYS A 1 -9.15 -24.94 22.39
C LYS A 1 -8.62 -23.91 23.39
N ASN A 2 -7.31 -23.72 23.53
CA ASN A 2 -6.69 -22.81 24.52
C ASN A 2 -5.88 -21.70 23.86
N THR A 3 -6.35 -21.16 22.75
CA THR A 3 -5.63 -20.12 22.00
C THR A 3 -6.10 -18.69 22.31
N VAL A 4 -7.26 -18.56 22.96
CA VAL A 4 -7.85 -17.27 23.36
C VAL A 4 -8.59 -17.44 24.68
N ASP A 5 -8.71 -16.34 25.42
CA ASP A 5 -9.51 -16.29 26.63
C ASP A 5 -11.01 -16.32 26.28
N MET A 6 -11.79 -16.93 27.15
CA MET A 6 -13.24 -17.08 27.02
C MET A 6 -13.93 -16.20 28.07
N MET A 7 -15.07 -15.61 27.70
CA MET A 7 -15.91 -14.81 28.58
C MET A 7 -17.37 -15.29 28.51
N PRO A 8 -18.20 -15.06 29.52
CA PRO A 8 -19.63 -15.30 29.41
C PRO A 8 -20.27 -14.48 28.30
N ASN A 9 -21.23 -15.05 27.58
CA ASN A 9 -22.07 -14.32 26.63
C ASN A 9 -23.03 -13.38 27.35
N PHE A 10 -23.86 -12.62 26.61
CA PHE A 10 -24.73 -11.59 27.16
C PHE A 10 -25.73 -12.12 28.23
N ASP A 11 -26.24 -13.33 28.10
CA ASP A 11 -27.18 -13.96 29.03
C ASP A 11 -26.51 -14.93 30.02
N GLU A 12 -25.20 -15.00 30.02
CA GLU A 12 -24.34 -15.85 30.87
C GLU A 12 -24.65 -17.35 30.75
N THR A 13 -25.41 -17.79 29.75
CA THR A 13 -25.74 -19.20 29.53
C THR A 13 -24.62 -19.98 28.85
N LEU A 14 -23.77 -19.31 28.03
CA LEU A 14 -22.68 -19.88 27.28
C LEU A 14 -21.42 -19.05 27.46
N THR A 15 -20.30 -19.54 26.93
CA THR A 15 -19.05 -18.78 26.86
C THR A 15 -18.68 -18.50 25.40
N GLU A 16 -18.14 -17.33 25.16
CA GLU A 16 -17.66 -16.88 23.86
C GLU A 16 -16.20 -16.42 23.94
N PRO A 17 -15.43 -16.48 22.83
CA PRO A 17 -14.05 -16.01 22.83
C PRO A 17 -14.01 -14.47 22.92
N THR A 18 -13.09 -13.96 23.73
CA THR A 18 -12.84 -12.51 23.85
C THR A 18 -12.36 -11.88 22.57
N VAL A 19 -11.66 -12.64 21.73
CA VAL A 19 -11.23 -12.29 20.38
C VAL A 19 -11.37 -13.52 19.49
N LEU A 20 -11.63 -13.31 18.18
CA LEU A 20 -11.72 -14.43 17.25
C LEU A 20 -10.35 -15.11 17.09
N PRO A 21 -10.26 -16.44 17.34
CA PRO A 21 -9.02 -17.16 17.14
C PRO A 21 -8.66 -17.22 15.66
N ALA A 22 -7.45 -16.83 15.32
CA ALA A 22 -6.93 -16.86 13.96
C ALA A 22 -5.80 -17.89 13.83
N LYS A 23 -5.78 -18.62 12.71
CA LYS A 23 -4.68 -19.55 12.37
C LYS A 23 -3.53 -18.85 11.64
N LEU A 24 -3.79 -17.70 11.06
CA LEU A 24 -2.85 -16.90 10.28
C LEU A 24 -2.65 -15.54 10.96
N PRO A 25 -1.52 -14.86 10.72
CA PRO A 25 -1.24 -13.53 11.27
C PRO A 25 -2.05 -12.43 10.51
N ASN A 26 -3.38 -12.48 10.61
CA ASN A 26 -4.30 -11.69 9.79
C ASN A 26 -4.06 -10.18 9.90
N LEU A 27 -3.63 -9.68 11.05
CA LEU A 27 -3.38 -8.25 11.24
C LEU A 27 -2.30 -7.72 10.29
N LEU A 28 -1.20 -8.47 10.12
CA LEU A 28 -0.13 -8.11 9.19
C LEU A 28 -0.41 -8.57 7.76
N LEU A 29 -1.05 -9.74 7.60
CA LEU A 29 -1.37 -10.28 6.28
C LEU A 29 -2.31 -9.37 5.50
N ASN A 30 -3.43 -9.00 6.10
CA ASN A 30 -4.46 -8.19 5.45
C ASN A 30 -4.29 -6.69 5.69
N GLY A 31 -3.48 -6.32 6.67
CA GLY A 31 -3.44 -4.95 7.16
C GLY A 31 -4.71 -4.55 7.91
N SER A 32 -4.74 -3.32 8.37
CA SER A 32 -5.90 -2.75 9.05
C SER A 32 -5.92 -1.24 8.89
N GLN A 33 -7.09 -0.67 8.66
CA GLN A 33 -7.30 0.77 8.66
C GLN A 33 -8.49 1.11 9.53
N GLY A 34 -8.32 2.09 10.41
CA GLY A 34 -9.42 2.54 11.27
C GLY A 34 -9.11 3.89 11.91
N ILE A 35 -10.17 4.67 12.10
CA ILE A 35 -10.11 5.99 12.71
C ILE A 35 -11.00 5.97 13.94
N ALA A 36 -10.44 6.34 15.09
CA ALA A 36 -11.14 6.51 16.35
C ALA A 36 -10.87 7.90 16.92
N VAL A 37 -11.56 8.25 18.01
CA VAL A 37 -11.31 9.53 18.68
C VAL A 37 -9.93 9.51 19.35
N GLY A 38 -9.06 10.40 18.90
CA GLY A 38 -7.72 10.57 19.45
C GLY A 38 -6.68 9.54 18.97
N MET A 39 -7.07 8.58 18.11
CA MET A 39 -6.15 7.57 17.57
C MET A 39 -6.58 7.06 16.22
N ALA A 40 -5.60 6.57 15.43
CA ALA A 40 -5.87 5.92 14.14
C ALA A 40 -4.89 4.78 13.93
N THR A 41 -5.31 3.74 13.23
CA THR A 41 -4.43 2.67 12.76
C THR A 41 -4.39 2.66 11.24
N ASN A 42 -3.23 2.37 10.68
CA ASN A 42 -3.04 2.19 9.24
C ASN A 42 -1.89 1.21 9.01
N ILE A 43 -2.22 -0.07 9.09
CA ILE A 43 -1.28 -1.17 8.95
C ILE A 43 -1.35 -1.68 7.51
N PRO A 44 -0.24 -1.67 6.75
CA PRO A 44 -0.24 -2.17 5.38
C PRO A 44 -0.31 -3.70 5.36
N PRO A 45 -0.85 -4.30 4.28
CA PRO A 45 -0.80 -5.75 4.07
C PRO A 45 0.62 -6.23 3.76
N HIS A 46 0.88 -7.52 4.02
CA HIS A 46 2.17 -8.16 3.83
C HIS A 46 2.02 -9.52 3.14
N ASN A 47 3.12 -10.03 2.60
CA ASN A 47 3.16 -11.34 1.98
C ASN A 47 3.09 -12.46 3.03
N LEU A 48 2.21 -13.45 2.82
CA LEU A 48 2.01 -14.56 3.77
C LEU A 48 3.25 -15.42 3.93
N GLY A 49 3.96 -15.72 2.83
CA GLY A 49 5.19 -16.52 2.88
C GLY A 49 6.26 -15.83 3.71
N GLU A 50 6.53 -14.57 3.44
CA GLU A 50 7.49 -13.75 4.20
C GLU A 50 7.14 -13.68 5.69
N LEU A 51 5.84 -13.52 6.01
CA LEU A 51 5.37 -13.51 7.41
C LEU A 51 5.59 -14.86 8.09
N CYS A 52 5.27 -15.96 7.41
CA CYS A 52 5.48 -17.30 7.98
C CYS A 52 6.96 -17.59 8.23
N ASP A 53 7.83 -17.22 7.30
CA ASP A 53 9.29 -17.38 7.45
C ASP A 53 9.82 -16.53 8.62
N GLY A 54 9.39 -15.27 8.72
CA GLY A 54 9.73 -14.39 9.83
C GLY A 54 9.25 -14.89 11.18
N ILE A 55 8.02 -15.42 11.26
CA ILE A 55 7.46 -16.01 12.49
C ILE A 55 8.23 -17.27 12.87
N THR A 56 8.54 -18.14 11.91
CA THR A 56 9.32 -19.36 12.15
C THR A 56 10.69 -19.01 12.72
N TYR A 57 11.37 -18.05 12.11
CA TYR A 57 12.66 -17.58 12.62
C TYR A 57 12.55 -17.01 14.04
N TYR A 58 11.52 -16.20 14.31
CA TYR A 58 11.28 -15.62 15.64
C TYR A 58 10.99 -16.68 16.72
N VAL A 59 10.30 -17.76 16.39
CA VAL A 59 10.03 -18.85 17.34
C VAL A 59 11.34 -19.48 17.83
N ASP A 60 12.30 -19.65 16.94
CA ASP A 60 13.60 -20.26 17.25
C ASP A 60 14.61 -19.25 17.83
N HIS A 61 14.42 -17.95 17.57
CA HIS A 61 15.35 -16.87 17.95
C HIS A 61 14.59 -15.71 18.62
N ARG A 62 14.11 -15.93 19.85
CA ARG A 62 13.27 -14.99 20.60
C ARG A 62 13.91 -13.62 20.86
N ASP A 63 15.23 -13.56 20.91
CA ASP A 63 16.02 -12.35 21.17
C ASP A 63 16.48 -11.66 19.87
N CYS A 64 15.94 -12.06 18.71
CA CYS A 64 16.32 -11.46 17.44
C CYS A 64 15.86 -10.00 17.36
N SER A 65 16.61 -9.20 16.61
CA SER A 65 16.30 -7.80 16.37
C SER A 65 15.29 -7.64 15.24
N VAL A 66 14.70 -6.42 15.14
CA VAL A 66 13.85 -6.05 14.00
C VAL A 66 14.61 -6.16 12.67
N ASP A 67 15.90 -5.82 12.66
CA ASP A 67 16.73 -5.93 11.45
C ASP A 67 16.91 -7.38 10.99
N ASP A 68 16.95 -8.34 11.92
CA ASP A 68 17.00 -9.78 11.58
C ASP A 68 15.70 -10.25 10.94
N LEU A 69 14.54 -9.82 11.49
CA LEU A 69 13.22 -10.14 10.92
C LEU A 69 13.01 -9.49 9.56
N MET A 70 13.58 -8.32 9.31
CA MET A 70 13.54 -7.65 8.01
C MET A 70 14.29 -8.39 6.89
N GLN A 71 15.09 -9.41 7.21
CA GLN A 71 15.68 -10.29 6.20
C GLN A 71 14.61 -11.19 5.55
N PHE A 72 13.56 -11.52 6.28
CA PHE A 72 12.42 -12.33 5.85
C PHE A 72 11.27 -11.45 5.37
N VAL A 73 10.80 -10.51 6.20
CA VAL A 73 9.72 -9.57 5.89
C VAL A 73 10.32 -8.29 5.35
N LYS A 74 10.43 -8.21 4.03
CA LYS A 74 11.14 -7.10 3.35
C LYS A 74 10.36 -5.79 3.33
N GLY A 75 9.04 -5.87 3.38
CA GLY A 75 8.16 -4.71 3.34
C GLY A 75 6.69 -5.07 3.09
N PRO A 76 5.82 -4.08 3.01
CA PRO A 76 4.44 -4.28 2.61
C PRO A 76 4.32 -4.92 1.22
N ASP A 77 3.28 -5.74 1.04
CA ASP A 77 2.91 -6.36 -0.23
C ASP A 77 1.48 -5.93 -0.57
N PHE A 78 1.36 -4.94 -1.44
CA PHE A 78 0.08 -4.35 -1.78
C PHE A 78 -0.64 -5.17 -2.88
N PRO A 79 -1.92 -5.51 -2.73
CA PRO A 79 -2.66 -6.33 -3.69
C PRO A 79 -2.84 -5.67 -5.05
N THR A 80 -2.67 -4.36 -5.16
CA THR A 80 -2.74 -3.61 -6.41
C THR A 80 -1.40 -3.48 -7.13
N GLY A 81 -0.36 -4.18 -6.66
CA GLY A 81 1.00 -4.04 -7.20
C GLY A 81 1.64 -2.70 -6.85
N ALA A 82 2.18 -2.02 -7.85
CA ALA A 82 2.95 -0.80 -7.73
C ALA A 82 4.37 -1.01 -7.13
N MET A 83 5.15 0.04 -7.09
CA MET A 83 6.54 0.00 -6.61
C MET A 83 6.71 0.83 -5.35
N ILE A 84 7.39 0.27 -4.36
CA ILE A 84 7.81 1.03 -3.18
C ILE A 84 9.14 1.72 -3.48
N CYS A 85 9.20 3.04 -3.27
CA CYS A 85 10.36 3.85 -3.53
C CYS A 85 11.15 4.12 -2.24
N GLY A 86 12.26 3.42 -2.08
CA GLY A 86 13.17 3.58 -0.94
C GLY A 86 12.79 2.75 0.29
N MET A 87 13.79 2.47 1.14
CA MET A 87 13.67 1.59 2.31
C MET A 87 13.47 2.35 3.63
N ASN A 88 13.68 3.67 3.65
CA ASN A 88 13.67 4.44 4.90
C ASN A 88 12.31 4.43 5.59
N GLY A 89 11.22 4.56 4.83
CA GLY A 89 9.85 4.48 5.36
C GLY A 89 9.52 3.12 5.94
N ILE A 90 9.94 2.03 5.27
CA ILE A 90 9.76 0.65 5.74
C ILE A 90 10.53 0.42 7.04
N ARG A 91 11.80 0.82 7.09
CA ARG A 91 12.62 0.70 8.31
C ARG A 91 12.04 1.50 9.47
N ALA A 92 11.57 2.72 9.21
CA ALA A 92 10.92 3.54 10.24
C ALA A 92 9.63 2.87 10.74
N MET A 93 8.82 2.33 9.84
CA MET A 93 7.59 1.60 10.20
C MET A 93 7.90 0.41 11.12
N TYR A 94 8.84 -0.46 10.76
CA TYR A 94 9.14 -1.63 11.57
C TYR A 94 9.89 -1.32 12.87
N LYS A 95 10.75 -0.29 12.90
CA LYS A 95 11.51 0.07 14.12
C LYS A 95 10.75 0.96 15.09
N LEU A 96 9.89 1.83 14.58
CA LEU A 96 9.20 2.86 15.37
C LEU A 96 7.68 2.69 15.39
N GLY A 97 7.15 1.71 14.65
CA GLY A 97 5.71 1.53 14.46
C GLY A 97 5.05 2.62 13.61
N ARG A 98 5.82 3.53 13.01
CA ARG A 98 5.34 4.59 12.11
C ARG A 98 6.33 4.83 10.98
N GLY A 99 5.80 5.00 9.76
CA GLY A 99 6.65 5.27 8.60
C GLY A 99 5.87 5.87 7.45
N GLN A 100 6.56 6.62 6.60
CA GLN A 100 6.03 7.14 5.35
C GLN A 100 6.63 6.35 4.20
N ILE A 101 5.81 5.57 3.52
CA ILE A 101 6.21 4.67 2.45
C ILE A 101 5.77 5.29 1.14
N CYS A 102 6.72 5.69 0.29
CA CYS A 102 6.43 6.21 -1.05
C CYS A 102 6.06 5.04 -1.97
N VAL A 103 4.85 5.08 -2.53
CA VAL A 103 4.32 4.08 -3.46
C VAL A 103 4.08 4.75 -4.81
N ARG A 104 4.61 4.14 -5.86
CA ARG A 104 4.56 4.64 -7.23
C ARG A 104 3.91 3.61 -8.13
N GLY A 105 2.90 4.03 -8.91
CA GLY A 105 2.28 3.19 -9.92
C GLY A 105 3.28 2.76 -11.00
N ARG A 106 3.03 1.62 -11.63
CA ARG A 106 3.85 1.13 -12.74
C ARG A 106 3.37 1.75 -14.03
N ALA A 107 4.28 2.37 -14.74
CA ALA A 107 4.02 2.99 -16.03
C ALA A 107 5.20 2.78 -16.98
N GLU A 108 4.89 2.52 -18.23
CA GLU A 108 5.86 2.29 -19.30
C GLU A 108 5.63 3.30 -20.43
N ILE A 109 6.72 3.71 -21.09
CA ILE A 109 6.67 4.60 -22.24
C ILE A 109 6.83 3.74 -23.48
N GLU A 110 5.85 3.80 -24.36
CA GLU A 110 5.82 3.06 -25.61
C GLU A 110 5.87 4.00 -26.82
N GLU A 111 6.55 3.57 -27.88
CA GLU A 111 6.45 4.25 -29.16
C GLU A 111 5.04 4.09 -29.75
N TRP A 112 4.52 5.16 -30.34
CA TRP A 112 3.18 5.19 -30.91
C TRP A 112 3.20 5.74 -32.34
N LYS A 113 2.08 5.66 -33.02
CA LYS A 113 1.93 6.06 -34.44
C LYS A 113 2.51 7.46 -34.74
N GLY A 114 3.35 7.59 -35.77
CA GLY A 114 3.85 8.86 -36.28
C GLY A 114 4.82 9.58 -35.34
N ASP A 115 5.84 8.89 -34.85
CA ASP A 115 6.88 9.41 -33.95
C ASP A 115 6.35 10.04 -32.66
N ARG A 116 5.19 9.58 -32.18
CA ARG A 116 4.65 9.95 -30.89
C ARG A 116 4.97 8.88 -29.85
N GLN A 117 4.91 9.27 -28.60
CA GLN A 117 4.99 8.34 -27.48
C GLN A 117 3.64 8.29 -26.77
N ARG A 118 3.41 7.20 -26.05
CA ARG A 118 2.33 7.07 -25.09
C ARG A 118 2.85 6.50 -23.78
N ILE A 119 2.22 6.87 -22.70
CA ILE A 119 2.49 6.30 -21.38
C ILE A 119 1.36 5.32 -21.08
N VAL A 120 1.70 4.07 -20.77
CA VAL A 120 0.75 3.03 -20.38
C VAL A 120 0.93 2.73 -18.90
N ILE A 121 -0.10 3.01 -18.10
CA ILE A 121 -0.12 2.75 -16.67
C ILE A 121 -0.84 1.43 -16.44
N THR A 122 -0.15 0.48 -15.82
CA THR A 122 -0.64 -0.89 -15.57
C THR A 122 -0.92 -1.18 -14.11
N GLU A 123 -0.34 -0.41 -13.20
CA GLU A 123 -0.58 -0.54 -11.76
C GLU A 123 -0.68 0.85 -11.13
N ILE A 124 -1.59 1.02 -10.18
CA ILE A 124 -1.78 2.25 -9.42
C ILE A 124 -1.51 2.00 -7.93
N PRO A 125 -1.12 3.01 -7.14
CA PRO A 125 -0.87 2.84 -5.73
C PRO A 125 -2.09 2.34 -4.97
N TYR A 126 -1.85 1.56 -3.94
CA TYR A 126 -2.88 0.99 -3.08
C TYR A 126 -3.82 2.08 -2.51
N MET A 127 -5.13 1.80 -2.54
CA MET A 127 -6.22 2.70 -2.10
C MET A 127 -6.41 3.97 -2.95
N VAL A 128 -5.74 4.12 -4.06
CA VAL A 128 -6.00 5.23 -5.01
C VAL A 128 -7.24 4.90 -5.84
N ASN A 129 -8.15 5.87 -5.90
CA ASN A 129 -9.32 5.78 -6.80
C ASN A 129 -8.90 6.11 -8.23
N LYS A 130 -8.95 5.11 -9.12
CA LYS A 130 -8.57 5.23 -10.53
C LYS A 130 -9.31 6.37 -11.25
N THR A 131 -10.61 6.45 -11.07
CA THR A 131 -11.45 7.43 -11.77
C THR A 131 -11.12 8.87 -11.34
N GLU A 132 -10.95 9.09 -10.04
CA GLU A 132 -10.58 10.41 -9.53
C GLU A 132 -9.17 10.81 -9.95
N MET A 133 -8.22 9.87 -9.96
CA MET A 133 -6.87 10.11 -10.46
C MET A 133 -6.87 10.52 -11.93
N ILE A 134 -7.64 9.83 -12.79
CA ILE A 134 -7.77 10.18 -14.22
C ILE A 134 -8.40 11.56 -14.40
N LYS A 135 -9.44 11.89 -13.64
CA LYS A 135 -10.05 13.24 -13.67
C LYS A 135 -9.03 14.30 -13.26
N HIS A 136 -8.31 14.07 -12.17
CA HIS A 136 -7.26 14.98 -11.70
C HIS A 136 -6.17 15.18 -12.78
N MET A 137 -5.72 14.09 -13.43
CA MET A 137 -4.80 14.20 -14.58
C MET A 137 -5.36 15.11 -15.69
N ALA A 138 -6.64 14.92 -16.06
CA ALA A 138 -7.29 15.72 -17.10
C ALA A 138 -7.42 17.19 -16.70
N ASP A 139 -7.70 17.48 -15.45
CA ASP A 139 -7.80 18.87 -14.96
C ASP A 139 -6.44 19.55 -14.97
N LEU A 140 -5.36 18.87 -14.55
CA LEU A 140 -4.00 19.39 -14.63
C LEU A 140 -3.55 19.69 -16.09
N VAL A 141 -4.06 18.93 -17.06
CA VAL A 141 -3.82 19.20 -18.49
C VAL A 141 -4.58 20.46 -18.93
N LYS A 142 -5.85 20.63 -18.52
CA LYS A 142 -6.66 21.84 -18.83
C LYS A 142 -6.05 23.10 -18.21
N GLU A 143 -5.55 22.98 -16.98
CA GLU A 143 -4.88 24.05 -16.24
C GLU A 143 -3.47 24.36 -16.75
N LYS A 144 -2.96 23.58 -17.72
CA LYS A 144 -1.60 23.68 -18.29
C LYS A 144 -0.47 23.46 -17.27
N VAL A 145 -0.73 22.77 -16.17
CA VAL A 145 0.28 22.34 -15.21
C VAL A 145 1.12 21.22 -15.82
N ILE A 146 0.43 20.28 -16.51
CA ILE A 146 1.08 19.21 -17.26
C ILE A 146 0.80 19.44 -18.75
N GLU A 147 1.83 19.79 -19.49
CA GLU A 147 1.79 19.97 -20.94
C GLU A 147 2.29 18.71 -21.65
N GLY A 148 2.00 18.60 -22.94
CA GLY A 148 2.50 17.49 -23.78
C GLY A 148 1.55 16.29 -23.85
N ILE A 149 0.45 16.27 -23.12
CA ILE A 149 -0.60 15.24 -23.20
C ILE A 149 -1.59 15.64 -24.30
N ALA A 150 -1.92 14.69 -25.18
CA ALA A 150 -2.90 14.86 -26.24
C ALA A 150 -4.27 14.27 -25.82
N ASP A 151 -4.28 13.08 -25.21
CA ASP A 151 -5.50 12.40 -24.77
C ASP A 151 -5.20 11.46 -23.60
N ILE A 152 -6.20 11.17 -22.78
CA ILE A 152 -6.15 10.20 -21.67
C ILE A 152 -7.34 9.28 -21.79
N ARG A 153 -7.08 7.98 -21.87
CA ARG A 153 -8.12 6.95 -21.98
C ARG A 153 -7.95 5.88 -20.92
N ASP A 154 -9.08 5.47 -20.37
CA ASP A 154 -9.16 4.28 -19.54
C ASP A 154 -9.54 3.09 -20.42
N GLU A 155 -8.60 2.21 -20.67
CA GLU A 155 -8.75 0.99 -21.44
C GLU A 155 -8.79 -0.25 -20.53
N SER A 156 -9.01 -0.06 -19.22
CA SER A 156 -9.03 -1.14 -18.24
C SER A 156 -10.22 -2.09 -18.48
N ALA A 157 -9.94 -3.39 -18.37
CA ALA A 157 -10.95 -4.44 -18.34
C ALA A 157 -10.82 -5.23 -17.01
N GLU A 158 -10.27 -6.44 -17.03
CA GLU A 158 -9.91 -7.17 -15.81
C GLU A 158 -8.69 -6.54 -15.14
N ASP A 159 -7.70 -6.13 -15.95
CA ASP A 159 -6.50 -5.45 -15.49
C ASP A 159 -6.55 -3.94 -15.73
N ILE A 160 -5.82 -3.20 -14.90
CA ILE A 160 -5.67 -1.74 -15.06
C ILE A 160 -4.85 -1.46 -16.31
N ARG A 161 -5.41 -0.62 -17.19
CA ARG A 161 -4.74 -0.09 -18.36
C ARG A 161 -5.20 1.33 -18.64
N ILE A 162 -4.42 2.31 -18.22
CA ILE A 162 -4.66 3.72 -18.51
C ILE A 162 -3.64 4.16 -19.55
N VAL A 163 -4.10 4.70 -20.67
CA VAL A 163 -3.26 5.14 -21.78
C VAL A 163 -3.26 6.66 -21.85
N VAL A 164 -2.08 7.25 -21.73
CA VAL A 164 -1.86 8.69 -21.87
C VAL A 164 -1.11 8.93 -23.17
N GLU A 165 -1.81 9.42 -24.20
CA GLU A 165 -1.21 9.75 -25.50
C GLU A 165 -0.52 11.10 -25.43
N LEU A 166 0.70 11.15 -25.97
CA LEU A 166 1.50 12.37 -25.96
C LEU A 166 1.44 13.09 -27.30
N LYS A 167 1.66 14.40 -27.27
CA LYS A 167 1.85 15.24 -28.45
C LYS A 167 3.19 14.89 -29.10
N ARG A 168 3.35 15.18 -30.40
CA ARG A 168 4.55 14.82 -31.18
C ARG A 168 5.86 15.34 -30.58
N ASP A 169 5.85 16.54 -30.01
CA ASP A 169 7.04 17.20 -29.46
C ASP A 169 7.23 16.92 -27.95
N ALA A 170 6.42 16.07 -27.35
CA ALA A 170 6.48 15.77 -25.92
C ALA A 170 7.46 14.63 -25.64
N VAL A 171 8.30 14.83 -24.64
CA VAL A 171 9.21 13.80 -24.13
C VAL A 171 8.52 12.99 -23.03
N GLY A 172 8.27 11.71 -23.28
CA GLY A 172 7.49 10.84 -22.38
C GLY A 172 8.02 10.82 -20.95
N GLN A 173 9.33 10.78 -20.76
CA GLN A 173 9.93 10.77 -19.43
C GLN A 173 9.64 12.06 -18.63
N ILE A 174 9.61 13.20 -19.29
CA ILE A 174 9.31 14.49 -18.64
C ILE A 174 7.84 14.52 -18.21
N VAL A 175 6.95 14.07 -19.09
CA VAL A 175 5.51 14.01 -18.77
C VAL A 175 5.25 13.00 -17.65
N LEU A 176 5.86 11.81 -17.70
CA LEU A 176 5.72 10.80 -16.64
C LEU A 176 6.21 11.31 -15.30
N ASN A 177 7.34 12.01 -15.26
CA ASN A 177 7.85 12.61 -14.03
C ASN A 177 6.91 13.69 -13.47
N LYS A 178 6.24 14.47 -14.34
CA LYS A 178 5.22 15.43 -13.93
C LYS A 178 3.98 14.72 -13.37
N LEU A 179 3.53 13.62 -14.01
CA LEU A 179 2.43 12.80 -13.50
C LEU A 179 2.74 12.25 -12.10
N TYR A 180 3.92 11.69 -11.87
CA TYR A 180 4.32 11.24 -10.53
C TYR A 180 4.38 12.36 -9.49
N ARG A 181 4.74 13.57 -9.90
CA ARG A 181 4.87 14.71 -8.99
C ARG A 181 3.55 15.35 -8.62
N HIS A 182 2.58 15.38 -9.53
CA HIS A 182 1.38 16.20 -9.40
C HIS A 182 0.09 15.39 -9.27
N THR A 183 0.16 14.06 -9.38
CA THR A 183 -1.02 13.19 -9.28
C THR A 183 -0.81 12.06 -8.29
N GLU A 184 -1.89 11.34 -7.99
CA GLU A 184 -1.88 10.17 -7.11
C GLU A 184 -1.20 8.94 -7.73
N LEU A 185 -0.65 9.06 -8.95
CA LEU A 185 0.19 8.00 -9.55
C LEU A 185 1.44 7.72 -8.71
N GLN A 186 1.87 8.68 -7.91
CA GLN A 186 2.78 8.49 -6.78
C GLN A 186 2.13 9.07 -5.53
N THR A 187 2.07 8.29 -4.48
CA THR A 187 1.50 8.71 -3.19
C THR A 187 2.35 8.23 -2.02
N THR A 188 2.04 8.71 -0.83
CA THR A 188 2.69 8.27 0.39
C THR A 188 1.70 7.49 1.25
N PHE A 189 2.01 6.23 1.53
CA PHE A 189 1.29 5.44 2.51
C PHE A 189 1.84 5.75 3.91
N GLY A 190 1.04 6.42 4.72
CA GLY A 190 1.38 6.75 6.10
C GLY A 190 1.09 5.58 7.02
N ALA A 191 2.08 4.71 7.25
CA ALA A 191 1.93 3.57 8.14
C ALA A 191 1.88 4.01 9.61
N ASN A 192 0.92 3.45 10.36
CA ASN A 192 0.78 3.60 11.81
C ASN A 192 0.34 2.26 12.40
N MET A 193 1.27 1.56 13.03
CA MET A 193 1.12 0.20 13.53
C MET A 193 0.43 0.17 14.90
N LEU A 194 -0.69 0.90 15.03
CA LEU A 194 -1.47 0.92 16.25
C LEU A 194 -2.34 -0.33 16.35
N ALA A 195 -2.19 -1.07 17.41
CA ALA A 195 -3.02 -2.24 17.73
C ALA A 195 -3.42 -2.24 19.21
N ILE A 196 -4.39 -3.08 19.58
CA ILE A 196 -4.79 -3.26 20.96
C ILE A 196 -3.96 -4.40 21.55
N ASP A 197 -3.15 -4.07 22.56
CA ASP A 197 -2.37 -5.01 23.34
C ASP A 197 -2.89 -5.03 24.77
N GLN A 198 -3.36 -6.20 25.24
CA GLN A 198 -3.95 -6.38 26.58
C GLN A 198 -5.03 -5.33 26.92
N GLY A 199 -5.93 -5.05 25.97
CA GLY A 199 -7.03 -4.09 26.14
C GLY A 199 -6.63 -2.61 26.04
N ARG A 200 -5.38 -2.29 25.69
CA ARG A 200 -4.89 -0.91 25.56
C ARG A 200 -4.34 -0.65 24.15
N PRO A 201 -4.65 0.51 23.56
CA PRO A 201 -4.06 0.87 22.29
C PRO A 201 -2.56 1.14 22.44
N ARG A 202 -1.75 0.54 21.57
CA ARG A 202 -0.31 0.65 21.60
C ARG A 202 0.25 0.67 20.18
N ILE A 203 1.25 1.53 19.95
CA ILE A 203 2.01 1.48 18.70
C ILE A 203 3.02 0.34 18.83
N MET A 204 2.94 -0.60 17.89
CA MET A 204 3.77 -1.79 17.85
C MET A 204 4.94 -1.59 16.87
N ASN A 205 6.02 -2.27 17.13
CA ASN A 205 7.18 -2.34 16.24
C ASN A 205 7.52 -3.81 15.95
#